data_f658ec25a5d9dd0cc0dee060a9db4528
#
_entry.id   f658ec25a5d9dd0cc0dee060a9db4528
#
_cell.length_a   1.000
_cell.length_b   1.000
_cell.length_c   1.000
_cell.angle_alpha   90.00
_cell.angle_beta   90.00
_cell.angle_gamma   90.00
#
_symmetry.space_group_name_H-M   'P 1'
#
loop_
_entity.id
_entity.type
_entity.pdbx_description
1 polymer ?
#
loop_
_entity_poly.entity_id
_entity_poly.type
_entity_poly.pdbx_seq_one_letter_code
_entity_poly.pdbx_strand_id
1 'polypeptide(L)'
;MLFILAFCLGACLGSFVPCLAHQLVFNHFDWRARSSCDYCHHPLSWKELIPLISQARLHSRCPHCHQVISSLYWQSELAGGCLTIGFVLMSSYQAWPPSQIFLYSILLLLLALMAACDLWAYWIPDSLQLACLPFSCFLALLQAWDGWKLLAIILALGLLVLLQAFHPHWLGGADIKLLGLLWLSLPLRTLAWLLGLAAGLGLLMVGSRPRCWRQPIPFVPAIALAYYLILALLPWLS
;
A
#
# COMPACT_ATOMS: atom_id res chain seq x y z
N MET A 1 25.41 -7.03 -0.45
CA MET A 1 24.53 -8.15 -0.86
C MET A 1 23.10 -8.00 -0.33
N LEU A 2 22.87 -7.72 0.96
CA LEU A 2 21.51 -7.59 1.55
C LEU A 2 20.62 -6.59 0.79
N PHE A 3 21.13 -5.38 0.48
CA PHE A 3 20.33 -4.35 -0.22
C PHE A 3 19.96 -4.74 -1.66
N ILE A 4 20.83 -5.48 -2.36
CA ILE A 4 20.53 -5.99 -3.71
C ILE A 4 19.40 -7.01 -3.62
N LEU A 5 19.48 -7.95 -2.66
CA LEU A 5 18.42 -8.93 -2.44
C LEU A 5 17.09 -8.27 -2.03
N ALA A 6 17.16 -7.28 -1.14
CA ALA A 6 15.98 -6.51 -0.72
C ALA A 6 15.35 -5.78 -1.91
N PHE A 7 16.17 -5.14 -2.75
CA PHE A 7 15.68 -4.48 -3.97
C PHE A 7 15.02 -5.46 -4.93
N CYS A 8 15.67 -6.59 -5.22
CA CYS A 8 15.12 -7.60 -6.11
C CYS A 8 13.79 -8.16 -5.59
N LEU A 9 13.73 -8.47 -4.28
CA LEU A 9 12.50 -8.93 -3.64
C LEU A 9 11.39 -7.88 -3.74
N GLY A 10 11.71 -6.62 -3.41
CA GLY A 10 10.76 -5.52 -3.50
C GLY A 10 10.28 -5.26 -4.92
N ALA A 11 11.16 -5.35 -5.92
CA ALA A 11 10.78 -5.22 -7.33
C ALA A 11 9.86 -6.37 -7.79
N CYS A 12 10.12 -7.61 -7.34
CA CYS A 12 9.23 -8.74 -7.60
C CYS A 12 7.84 -8.54 -6.98
N LEU A 13 7.78 -8.08 -5.72
CA LEU A 13 6.52 -7.75 -5.06
C LEU A 13 5.81 -6.58 -5.77
N GLY A 14 6.56 -5.55 -6.19
CA GLY A 14 6.04 -4.42 -6.95
C GLY A 14 5.48 -4.80 -8.32
N SER A 15 6.00 -5.85 -8.96
CA SER A 15 5.44 -6.42 -10.19
C SER A 15 4.19 -7.25 -9.91
N PHE A 16 4.17 -8.01 -8.83
CA PHE A 16 3.09 -8.91 -8.46
C PHE A 16 1.84 -8.19 -7.95
N VAL A 17 2.01 -7.17 -7.11
CA VAL A 17 0.91 -6.45 -6.43
C VAL A 17 -0.11 -5.86 -7.41
N PRO A 18 0.26 -5.11 -8.46
CA PRO A 18 -0.71 -4.58 -9.43
C PRO A 18 -1.47 -5.68 -10.19
N CYS A 19 -0.79 -6.78 -10.54
CA CYS A 19 -1.43 -7.91 -11.22
C CYS A 19 -2.47 -8.57 -10.32
N LEU A 20 -2.12 -8.81 -9.04
CA LEU A 20 -3.05 -9.40 -8.07
C LEU A 20 -4.23 -8.47 -7.78
N ALA A 21 -3.97 -7.17 -7.62
CA ALA A 21 -5.02 -6.17 -7.42
C ALA A 21 -6.02 -6.15 -8.60
N HIS A 22 -5.52 -6.19 -9.83
CA HIS A 22 -6.36 -6.26 -11.02
C HIS A 22 -7.26 -7.51 -11.03
N GLN A 23 -6.71 -8.68 -10.69
CA GLN A 23 -7.49 -9.92 -10.60
C GLN A 23 -8.56 -9.86 -9.51
N LEU A 24 -8.24 -9.28 -8.33
CA LEU A 24 -9.18 -9.14 -7.22
C LEU A 24 -10.32 -8.17 -7.56
N VAL A 25 -10.02 -7.06 -8.23
CA VAL A 25 -11.01 -6.04 -8.59
C VAL A 25 -11.97 -6.56 -9.67
N PHE A 26 -11.47 -7.25 -10.67
CA PHE A 26 -12.26 -7.71 -11.81
C PHE A 26 -12.78 -9.14 -11.68
N ASN A 27 -12.67 -9.77 -10.49
CA ASN A 27 -13.16 -11.12 -10.18
C ASN A 27 -12.65 -12.22 -11.14
N HIS A 28 -11.46 -12.06 -11.69
CA HIS A 28 -10.79 -13.04 -12.56
C HIS A 28 -9.70 -13.81 -11.81
N PHE A 29 -9.89 -14.05 -10.51
CA PHE A 29 -8.88 -14.70 -9.69
C PHE A 29 -8.76 -16.18 -10.05
N ASP A 30 -7.71 -16.50 -10.80
CA ASP A 30 -7.32 -17.88 -11.11
C ASP A 30 -5.86 -18.12 -10.70
N TRP A 31 -5.65 -18.98 -9.72
CA TRP A 31 -4.33 -19.41 -9.26
C TRP A 31 -3.45 -20.05 -10.34
N ARG A 32 -4.09 -20.57 -11.40
CA ARG A 32 -3.44 -21.27 -12.50
C ARG A 32 -3.19 -20.37 -13.70
N ALA A 33 -3.78 -19.19 -13.72
CA ALA A 33 -3.61 -18.27 -14.82
C ALA A 33 -2.16 -17.77 -14.88
N ARG A 34 -1.53 -17.96 -16.04
CA ARG A 34 -0.20 -17.42 -16.33
C ARG A 34 -0.34 -15.93 -16.65
N SER A 35 0.68 -15.16 -16.28
CA SER A 35 0.75 -13.76 -16.72
C SER A 35 0.68 -13.69 -18.23
N SER A 36 -0.24 -12.90 -18.76
CA SER A 36 -0.51 -12.73 -20.19
C SER A 36 -0.58 -11.25 -20.54
N CYS A 37 -0.39 -10.95 -21.80
CA CYS A 37 -0.58 -9.59 -22.30
C CYS A 37 -2.05 -9.20 -22.25
N ASP A 38 -2.36 -8.01 -21.73
CA ASP A 38 -3.74 -7.50 -21.59
C ASP A 38 -4.45 -7.31 -22.94
N TYR A 39 -3.70 -7.20 -24.05
CA TYR A 39 -4.26 -6.96 -25.39
C TYR A 39 -4.40 -8.20 -26.24
N CYS A 40 -3.35 -9.04 -26.32
CA CYS A 40 -3.35 -10.21 -27.19
C CYS A 40 -3.49 -11.53 -26.44
N HIS A 41 -3.56 -11.50 -25.10
CA HIS A 41 -3.67 -12.64 -24.19
C HIS A 41 -2.58 -13.71 -24.40
N HIS A 42 -1.48 -13.35 -25.08
CA HIS A 42 -0.33 -14.25 -25.21
C HIS A 42 0.34 -14.45 -23.87
N PRO A 43 0.58 -15.71 -23.43
CA PRO A 43 1.22 -15.97 -22.16
C PRO A 43 2.69 -15.50 -22.17
N LEU A 44 3.07 -14.72 -21.16
CA LEU A 44 4.42 -14.20 -21.02
C LEU A 44 5.38 -15.29 -20.55
N SER A 45 6.58 -15.32 -21.13
CA SER A 45 7.65 -16.22 -20.74
C SER A 45 8.32 -15.72 -19.43
N TRP A 46 9.01 -16.61 -18.71
CA TRP A 46 9.69 -16.23 -17.46
C TRP A 46 10.74 -15.11 -17.65
N LYS A 47 11.36 -15.01 -18.86
CA LYS A 47 12.31 -13.95 -19.19
C LYS A 47 11.65 -12.58 -19.33
N GLU A 48 10.38 -12.54 -19.67
CA GLU A 48 9.55 -11.36 -19.82
C GLU A 48 8.94 -10.92 -18.49
N LEU A 49 9.03 -11.77 -17.46
CA LEU A 49 8.54 -11.50 -16.11
C LEU A 49 9.62 -10.99 -15.15
N ILE A 50 10.91 -10.90 -15.58
CA ILE A 50 11.98 -10.38 -14.72
C ILE A 50 11.76 -8.88 -14.54
N PRO A 51 11.49 -8.39 -13.31
CA PRO A 51 11.19 -6.99 -13.08
C PRO A 51 12.30 -6.07 -13.57
N LEU A 52 11.94 -4.88 -14.06
CA LEU A 52 12.81 -3.85 -14.61
C LEU A 52 13.61 -4.30 -15.86
N ILE A 53 14.21 -5.50 -15.85
CA ILE A 53 15.04 -6.00 -16.95
C ILE A 53 14.18 -6.27 -18.19
N SER A 54 13.01 -6.91 -18.00
CA SER A 54 12.08 -7.17 -19.11
C SER A 54 11.58 -5.88 -19.74
N GLN A 55 11.22 -4.91 -18.92
CA GLN A 55 10.75 -3.59 -19.36
C GLN A 55 11.83 -2.82 -20.13
N ALA A 56 13.08 -2.85 -19.64
CA ALA A 56 14.21 -2.21 -20.30
C ALA A 56 14.52 -2.89 -21.66
N ARG A 57 14.48 -4.23 -21.73
CA ARG A 57 14.76 -4.99 -22.95
C ARG A 57 13.68 -4.87 -24.01
N LEU A 58 12.42 -4.86 -23.59
CA LEU A 58 11.26 -4.84 -24.48
C LEU A 58 10.75 -3.41 -24.76
N HIS A 59 11.42 -2.38 -24.21
CA HIS A 59 11.00 -0.98 -24.30
C HIS A 59 9.52 -0.80 -23.92
N SER A 60 9.07 -1.50 -22.88
CA SER A 60 7.68 -1.51 -22.42
C SER A 60 6.67 -1.90 -23.49
N ARG A 61 7.03 -2.82 -24.39
CA ARG A 61 6.15 -3.33 -25.45
C ARG A 61 6.01 -4.84 -25.37
N CYS A 62 4.82 -5.33 -25.69
CA CYS A 62 4.60 -6.76 -25.81
C CYS A 62 5.46 -7.33 -26.98
N PRO A 63 6.20 -8.42 -26.78
CA PRO A 63 7.03 -9.01 -27.84
C PRO A 63 6.19 -9.59 -29.00
N HIS A 64 4.91 -9.87 -28.76
CA HIS A 64 4.03 -10.52 -29.74
C HIS A 64 3.17 -9.53 -30.53
N CYS A 65 2.45 -8.63 -29.84
CA CYS A 65 1.55 -7.65 -30.50
C CYS A 65 2.13 -6.23 -30.57
N HIS A 66 3.33 -5.98 -30.01
CA HIS A 66 4.02 -4.69 -29.96
C HIS A 66 3.25 -3.56 -29.26
N GLN A 67 2.12 -3.87 -28.62
CA GLN A 67 1.34 -2.89 -27.88
C GLN A 67 2.11 -2.42 -26.64
N VAL A 68 1.98 -1.14 -26.31
CA VAL A 68 2.66 -0.54 -25.17
C VAL A 68 2.08 -1.06 -23.86
N ILE A 69 2.93 -1.59 -22.99
CA ILE A 69 2.58 -2.01 -21.63
C ILE A 69 2.52 -0.76 -20.75
N SER A 70 1.56 -0.71 -19.83
CA SER A 70 1.37 0.44 -18.94
C SER A 70 2.65 0.75 -18.15
N SER A 71 2.99 2.04 -18.08
CA SER A 71 4.14 2.51 -17.28
C SER A 71 3.98 2.26 -15.78
N LEU A 72 2.75 1.99 -15.32
CA LEU A 72 2.47 1.67 -13.91
C LEU A 72 3.24 0.43 -13.43
N TYR A 73 3.44 -0.56 -14.29
CA TYR A 73 4.16 -1.79 -13.91
C TYR A 73 5.62 -1.53 -13.55
N TRP A 74 6.39 -0.83 -14.42
CA TRP A 74 7.78 -0.55 -14.10
C TRP A 74 7.95 0.44 -12.95
N GLN A 75 7.00 1.38 -12.80
CA GLN A 75 6.98 2.32 -11.68
C GLN A 75 6.74 1.60 -10.36
N SER A 76 5.80 0.65 -10.32
CA SER A 76 5.55 -0.16 -9.13
C SER A 76 6.72 -1.10 -8.80
N GLU A 77 7.40 -1.66 -9.81
CA GLU A 77 8.60 -2.47 -9.62
C GLU A 77 9.74 -1.65 -9.00
N LEU A 78 10.00 -0.46 -9.54
CA LEU A 78 11.03 0.44 -9.03
C LEU A 78 10.68 0.93 -7.61
N ALA A 79 9.44 1.38 -7.42
CA ALA A 79 8.95 1.83 -6.12
C ALA A 79 9.04 0.71 -5.07
N GLY A 80 8.61 -0.51 -5.41
CA GLY A 80 8.69 -1.68 -4.54
C GLY A 80 10.13 -1.98 -4.12
N GLY A 81 11.07 -1.95 -5.07
CA GLY A 81 12.49 -2.12 -4.77
C GLY A 81 13.04 -1.05 -3.82
N CYS A 82 12.78 0.23 -4.10
CA CYS A 82 13.23 1.34 -3.27
C CYS A 82 12.60 1.32 -1.87
N LEU A 83 11.29 1.07 -1.77
CA LEU A 83 10.59 1.00 -0.49
C LEU A 83 11.10 -0.17 0.37
N THR A 84 11.41 -1.31 -0.23
CA THR A 84 11.96 -2.46 0.52
C THR A 84 13.37 -2.18 1.03
N ILE A 85 14.23 -1.52 0.25
CA ILE A 85 15.55 -1.06 0.77
C ILE A 85 15.34 -0.10 1.95
N GLY A 86 14.47 0.90 1.80
CA GLY A 86 14.16 1.85 2.86
C GLY A 86 13.66 1.16 4.13
N PHE A 87 12.80 0.15 3.98
CA PHE A 87 12.30 -0.65 5.10
C PHE A 87 13.42 -1.43 5.81
N VAL A 88 14.35 -2.04 5.06
CA VAL A 88 15.51 -2.74 5.63
C VAL A 88 16.43 -1.78 6.37
N LEU A 89 16.70 -0.61 5.81
CA LEU A 89 17.50 0.44 6.47
C LEU A 89 16.83 0.91 7.76
N MET A 90 15.54 1.20 7.71
CA MET A 90 14.73 1.66 8.84
C MET A 90 14.69 0.62 9.96
N SER A 91 14.40 -0.65 9.63
CA SER A 91 14.34 -1.74 10.61
C SER A 91 15.70 -2.00 11.27
N SER A 92 16.78 -1.87 10.51
CA SER A 92 18.16 -2.00 11.02
C SER A 92 18.52 -0.82 11.93
N TYR A 93 18.17 0.39 11.55
CA TYR A 93 18.43 1.60 12.33
C TYR A 93 17.69 1.59 13.68
N GLN A 94 16.42 1.17 13.67
CA GLN A 94 15.58 1.10 14.86
C GLN A 94 15.76 -0.20 15.66
N ALA A 95 16.63 -1.10 15.21
CA ALA A 95 16.91 -2.38 15.84
C ALA A 95 15.64 -3.19 16.17
N TRP A 96 14.70 -3.23 15.22
CA TRP A 96 13.44 -3.96 15.43
C TRP A 96 13.67 -5.46 15.58
N PRO A 97 12.96 -6.12 16.51
CA PRO A 97 13.00 -7.57 16.63
C PRO A 97 12.40 -8.22 15.37
N PRO A 98 12.85 -9.44 15.02
CA PRO A 98 12.38 -10.15 13.81
C PRO A 98 10.85 -10.27 13.71
N SER A 99 10.16 -10.40 14.86
CA SER A 99 8.70 -10.46 14.91
C SER A 99 8.05 -9.16 14.41
N GLN A 100 8.56 -8.00 14.81
CA GLN A 100 8.04 -6.71 14.32
C GLN A 100 8.34 -6.51 12.84
N ILE A 101 9.56 -6.87 12.38
CA ILE A 101 9.93 -6.80 10.97
C ILE A 101 8.95 -7.62 10.13
N PHE A 102 8.67 -8.86 10.55
CA PHE A 102 7.74 -9.74 9.86
C PHE A 102 6.31 -9.16 9.80
N LEU A 103 5.79 -8.67 10.94
CA LEU A 103 4.43 -8.13 11.02
C LEU A 103 4.26 -6.86 10.18
N TYR A 104 5.22 -5.91 10.28
CA TYR A 104 5.19 -4.71 9.45
C TYR A 104 5.36 -5.00 7.96
N SER A 105 6.18 -6.01 7.59
CA SER A 105 6.33 -6.42 6.19
C SER A 105 5.01 -6.90 5.59
N ILE A 106 4.26 -7.75 6.32
CA ILE A 106 2.96 -8.23 5.87
C ILE A 106 1.95 -7.08 5.80
N LEU A 107 1.92 -6.21 6.81
CA LEU A 107 1.00 -5.10 6.86
C LEU A 107 1.25 -4.12 5.70
N LEU A 108 2.51 -3.80 5.40
CA LEU A 108 2.89 -2.96 4.26
C LEU A 108 2.54 -3.61 2.92
N LEU A 109 2.68 -4.93 2.79
CA LEU A 109 2.28 -5.66 1.59
C LEU A 109 0.76 -5.60 1.37
N LEU A 110 -0.03 -5.82 2.42
CA LEU A 110 -1.48 -5.70 2.38
C LEU A 110 -1.92 -4.26 2.05
N LEU A 111 -1.24 -3.26 2.62
CA LEU A 111 -1.47 -1.85 2.30
C LEU A 111 -1.16 -1.54 0.83
N ALA A 112 -0.04 -2.04 0.31
CA ALA A 112 0.31 -1.87 -1.10
C ALA A 112 -0.75 -2.50 -2.02
N LEU A 113 -1.27 -3.67 -1.66
CA LEU A 113 -2.33 -4.34 -2.40
C LEU A 113 -3.64 -3.55 -2.36
N MET A 114 -4.05 -3.05 -1.18
CA MET A 114 -5.24 -2.19 -1.06
C MET A 114 -5.06 -0.87 -1.83
N ALA A 115 -3.87 -0.26 -1.78
CA ALA A 115 -3.58 0.94 -2.55
C ALA A 115 -3.66 0.68 -4.07
N ALA A 116 -3.21 -0.48 -4.54
CA ALA A 116 -3.35 -0.86 -5.93
C ALA A 116 -4.83 -1.10 -6.33
N CYS A 117 -5.64 -1.74 -5.48
CA CYS A 117 -7.08 -1.90 -5.71
C CYS A 117 -7.79 -0.53 -5.79
N ASP A 118 -7.46 0.39 -4.89
CA ASP A 118 -8.02 1.74 -4.88
C ASP A 118 -7.64 2.55 -6.13
N LEU A 119 -6.41 2.40 -6.62
CA LEU A 119 -5.96 3.01 -7.88
C LEU A 119 -6.72 2.49 -9.12
N TRP A 120 -7.13 1.22 -9.11
CA TRP A 120 -7.82 0.60 -10.24
C TRP A 120 -9.33 0.85 -10.24
N ALA A 121 -9.97 0.78 -9.08
CA ALA A 121 -11.43 0.72 -8.98
C ALA A 121 -12.04 1.66 -7.95
N TYR A 122 -11.26 2.45 -7.24
CA TYR A 122 -11.73 3.27 -6.12
C TYR A 122 -12.50 2.42 -5.09
N TRP A 123 -12.06 1.18 -4.91
CA TRP A 123 -12.70 0.21 -4.05
C TRP A 123 -11.67 -0.68 -3.35
N ILE A 124 -11.93 -0.96 -2.07
CA ILE A 124 -11.05 -1.78 -1.24
C ILE A 124 -11.84 -3.02 -0.82
N PRO A 125 -11.35 -4.24 -1.09
CA PRO A 125 -11.97 -5.46 -0.59
C PRO A 125 -11.98 -5.52 0.93
N ASP A 126 -13.15 -5.73 1.55
CA ASP A 126 -13.27 -5.88 3.01
C ASP A 126 -12.45 -7.07 3.53
N SER A 127 -12.23 -8.10 2.71
CA SER A 127 -11.38 -9.25 3.03
C SER A 127 -9.93 -8.87 3.29
N LEU A 128 -9.38 -7.90 2.55
CA LEU A 128 -8.02 -7.40 2.76
C LEU A 128 -7.91 -6.60 4.06
N GLN A 129 -8.93 -5.79 4.37
CA GLN A 129 -9.00 -5.07 5.64
C GLN A 129 -9.09 -6.03 6.81
N LEU A 130 -9.93 -7.07 6.69
CA LEU A 130 -10.04 -8.12 7.70
C LEU A 130 -8.72 -8.88 7.88
N ALA A 131 -7.98 -9.12 6.80
CA ALA A 131 -6.66 -9.74 6.85
C ALA A 131 -5.61 -8.88 7.57
N CYS A 132 -5.75 -7.54 7.60
CA CYS A 132 -4.85 -6.66 8.36
C CYS A 132 -5.08 -6.75 9.88
N LEU A 133 -6.30 -7.09 10.32
CA LEU A 133 -6.70 -7.06 11.72
C LEU A 133 -5.76 -7.88 12.64
N PRO A 134 -5.46 -9.17 12.39
CA PRO A 134 -4.61 -9.96 13.27
C PRO A 134 -3.20 -9.37 13.40
N PHE A 135 -2.63 -8.84 12.32
CA PHE A 135 -1.28 -8.25 12.34
C PHE A 135 -1.25 -6.93 13.11
N SER A 136 -2.27 -6.07 12.94
CA SER A 136 -2.41 -4.83 13.69
C SER A 136 -2.65 -5.09 15.18
N CYS A 137 -3.48 -6.08 15.53
CA CYS A 137 -3.70 -6.48 16.92
C CYS A 137 -2.41 -7.04 17.55
N PHE A 138 -1.67 -7.89 16.85
CA PHE A 138 -0.44 -8.46 17.38
C PHE A 138 0.64 -7.39 17.58
N LEU A 139 0.76 -6.43 16.65
CA LEU A 139 1.65 -5.27 16.84
C LEU A 139 1.21 -4.42 18.03
N ALA A 140 -0.08 -4.24 18.25
CA ALA A 140 -0.59 -3.54 19.42
C ALA A 140 -0.19 -4.24 20.74
N LEU A 141 -0.23 -5.58 20.76
CA LEU A 141 0.17 -6.38 21.93
C LEU A 141 1.70 -6.31 22.21
N LEU A 142 2.52 -6.11 21.17
CA LEU A 142 3.97 -5.94 21.32
C LEU A 142 4.37 -4.54 21.81
N GLN A 143 3.48 -3.57 21.72
CA GLN A 143 3.69 -2.21 22.21
C GLN A 143 3.20 -2.10 23.67
N ALA A 144 3.79 -1.16 24.42
CA ALA A 144 3.25 -0.83 25.75
C ALA A 144 1.79 -0.36 25.60
N TRP A 145 0.87 -1.09 26.24
CA TRP A 145 -0.56 -0.82 26.15
C TRP A 145 -0.95 0.29 27.12
N ASP A 146 -1.24 1.46 26.57
CA ASP A 146 -1.88 2.55 27.31
C ASP A 146 -3.41 2.41 27.20
N GLY A 147 -4.11 2.31 28.31
CA GLY A 147 -5.60 2.23 28.30
C GLY A 147 -6.25 3.41 27.56
N TRP A 148 -5.62 4.57 27.59
CA TRP A 148 -6.04 5.76 26.86
C TRP A 148 -5.95 5.62 25.33
N LYS A 149 -5.08 4.75 24.84
CA LYS A 149 -4.92 4.52 23.39
C LYS A 149 -6.22 4.03 22.74
N LEU A 150 -6.85 3.03 23.34
CA LEU A 150 -8.11 2.50 22.82
C LEU A 150 -9.22 3.56 22.84
N LEU A 151 -9.33 4.30 23.94
CA LEU A 151 -10.30 5.40 24.05
C LEU A 151 -10.06 6.47 22.97
N ALA A 152 -8.81 6.87 22.77
CA ALA A 152 -8.45 7.85 21.74
C ALA A 152 -8.77 7.37 20.32
N ILE A 153 -8.51 6.09 20.02
CA ILE A 153 -8.88 5.49 18.74
C ILE A 153 -10.40 5.50 18.56
N ILE A 154 -11.16 5.09 19.56
CA ILE A 154 -12.64 5.08 19.52
C ILE A 154 -13.18 6.50 19.30
N LEU A 155 -12.67 7.48 20.03
CA LEU A 155 -13.08 8.90 19.89
C LEU A 155 -12.73 9.45 18.50
N ALA A 156 -11.52 9.18 18.01
CA ALA A 156 -11.09 9.64 16.69
C ALA A 156 -11.91 8.99 15.57
N LEU A 157 -12.16 7.67 15.64
CA LEU A 157 -13.01 6.97 14.69
C LEU A 157 -14.46 7.47 14.78
N GLY A 158 -14.97 7.68 15.98
CA GLY A 158 -16.30 8.25 16.18
C GLY A 158 -16.45 9.63 15.55
N LEU A 159 -15.43 10.49 15.69
CA LEU A 159 -15.39 11.80 15.04
C LEU A 159 -15.36 11.67 13.51
N LEU A 160 -14.54 10.76 12.96
CA LEU A 160 -14.48 10.55 11.50
C LEU A 160 -15.81 10.02 10.95
N VAL A 161 -16.46 9.09 11.65
CA VAL A 161 -17.79 8.58 11.28
C VAL A 161 -18.83 9.71 11.34
N LEU A 162 -18.76 10.56 12.36
CA LEU A 162 -19.66 11.72 12.49
C LEU A 162 -19.43 12.71 11.33
N LEU A 163 -18.18 13.02 11.01
CA LEU A 163 -17.84 13.87 9.86
C LEU A 163 -18.35 13.28 8.54
N GLN A 164 -18.20 11.97 8.35
CA GLN A 164 -18.75 11.26 7.20
C GLN A 164 -20.28 11.36 7.12
N ALA A 165 -20.97 11.28 8.24
CA ALA A 165 -22.44 11.41 8.28
C ALA A 165 -22.90 12.80 7.82
N PHE A 166 -22.18 13.88 8.17
CA PHE A 166 -22.46 15.23 7.70
C PHE A 166 -21.99 15.49 6.27
N HIS A 167 -20.87 14.86 5.86
CA HIS A 167 -20.23 15.08 4.57
C HIS A 167 -19.86 13.75 3.91
N PRO A 168 -20.84 12.98 3.38
CA PRO A 168 -20.62 11.61 2.88
C PRO A 168 -19.66 11.50 1.69
N HIS A 169 -19.35 12.64 1.05
CA HIS A 169 -18.43 12.69 -0.11
C HIS A 169 -16.97 12.98 0.28
N TRP A 170 -16.67 13.27 1.55
CA TRP A 170 -15.31 13.67 1.95
C TRP A 170 -14.40 12.48 2.26
N LEU A 171 -14.95 11.45 2.89
CA LEU A 171 -14.16 10.30 3.33
C LEU A 171 -14.93 9.00 3.09
N GLY A 172 -14.27 8.00 2.50
CA GLY A 172 -14.84 6.67 2.30
C GLY A 172 -14.95 5.88 3.62
N GLY A 173 -16.01 5.11 3.79
CA GLY A 173 -16.15 4.25 4.98
C GLY A 173 -15.03 3.21 5.08
N ALA A 174 -14.49 2.76 3.95
CA ALA A 174 -13.36 1.86 3.88
C ALA A 174 -12.08 2.50 4.42
N ASP A 175 -11.86 3.81 4.14
CA ASP A 175 -10.69 4.56 4.62
C ASP A 175 -10.72 4.72 6.14
N ILE A 176 -11.91 4.94 6.73
CA ILE A 176 -12.07 5.05 8.20
C ILE A 176 -11.72 3.72 8.86
N LYS A 177 -12.21 2.60 8.34
CA LYS A 177 -11.87 1.26 8.85
C LYS A 177 -10.35 1.02 8.77
N LEU A 178 -9.75 1.36 7.62
CA LEU A 178 -8.31 1.20 7.41
C LEU A 178 -7.49 2.05 8.39
N LEU A 179 -7.84 3.32 8.57
CA LEU A 179 -7.18 4.19 9.55
C LEU A 179 -7.25 3.60 10.97
N GLY A 180 -8.40 3.06 11.38
CA GLY A 180 -8.54 2.41 12.67
C GLY A 180 -7.61 1.21 12.85
N LEU A 181 -7.47 0.38 11.83
CA LEU A 181 -6.55 -0.76 11.83
C LEU A 181 -5.09 -0.32 11.94
N LEU A 182 -4.71 0.72 11.20
CA LEU A 182 -3.34 1.24 11.23
C LEU A 182 -3.00 1.93 12.55
N TRP A 183 -3.96 2.65 13.15
CA TRP A 183 -3.77 3.26 14.45
C TRP A 183 -3.53 2.24 15.56
N LEU A 184 -4.14 1.05 15.44
CA LEU A 184 -3.89 -0.04 16.37
C LEU A 184 -2.41 -0.46 16.40
N SER A 185 -1.75 -0.46 15.24
CA SER A 185 -0.36 -0.87 15.05
C SER A 185 0.68 0.23 15.38
N LEU A 186 0.25 1.46 15.65
CA LEU A 186 1.12 2.61 15.87
C LEU A 186 1.00 3.16 17.31
N PRO A 187 2.01 3.86 17.84
CA PRO A 187 1.90 4.58 19.11
C PRO A 187 0.85 5.70 19.05
N LEU A 188 0.23 6.01 20.20
CA LEU A 188 -0.85 7.01 20.29
C LEU A 188 -0.45 8.37 19.70
N ARG A 189 0.75 8.83 19.95
CA ARG A 189 1.25 10.15 19.50
C ARG A 189 1.27 10.30 17.98
N THR A 190 1.33 9.20 17.23
CA THR A 190 1.41 9.22 15.77
C THR A 190 0.06 9.30 15.05
N LEU A 191 -1.06 9.24 15.78
CA LEU A 191 -2.41 9.30 15.21
C LEU A 191 -2.65 10.58 14.39
N ALA A 192 -2.33 11.74 14.99
CA ALA A 192 -2.49 13.04 14.33
C ALA A 192 -1.56 13.18 13.12
N TRP A 193 -0.32 12.66 13.24
CA TRP A 193 0.65 12.68 12.15
C TRP A 193 0.20 11.82 10.97
N LEU A 194 -0.38 10.64 11.21
CA LEU A 194 -0.91 9.79 10.14
C LEU A 194 -1.99 10.50 9.34
N LEU A 195 -2.96 11.12 10.02
CA LEU A 195 -4.03 11.88 9.36
C LEU A 195 -3.47 13.09 8.61
N GLY A 196 -2.60 13.87 9.24
CA GLY A 196 -2.01 15.07 8.65
C GLY A 196 -1.18 14.76 7.40
N LEU A 197 -0.31 13.74 7.48
CA LEU A 197 0.51 13.31 6.35
C LEU A 197 -0.35 12.70 5.23
N ALA A 198 -1.32 11.84 5.56
CA ALA A 198 -2.22 11.25 4.56
C ALA A 198 -3.03 12.34 3.84
N ALA A 199 -3.58 13.31 4.58
CA ALA A 199 -4.31 14.44 4.00
C ALA A 199 -3.41 15.31 3.12
N GLY A 200 -2.20 15.65 3.59
CA GLY A 200 -1.23 16.44 2.84
C GLY A 200 -0.80 15.74 1.54
N LEU A 201 -0.49 14.44 1.60
CA LEU A 201 -0.15 13.65 0.42
C LEU A 201 -1.34 13.53 -0.54
N GLY A 202 -2.55 13.33 -0.02
CA GLY A 202 -3.77 13.30 -0.83
C GLY A 202 -3.97 14.62 -1.57
N LEU A 203 -3.80 15.77 -0.91
CA LEU A 203 -3.89 17.09 -1.54
C LEU A 203 -2.82 17.29 -2.61
N LEU A 204 -1.59 16.83 -2.41
CA LEU A 204 -0.53 16.87 -3.42
C LEU A 204 -0.90 16.02 -4.66
N MET A 205 -1.50 14.83 -4.46
CA MET A 205 -1.97 13.99 -5.56
C MET A 205 -3.08 14.69 -6.38
N VAL A 206 -3.98 15.42 -5.71
CA VAL A 206 -5.03 16.24 -6.37
C VAL A 206 -4.41 17.41 -7.14
N GLY A 207 -3.52 18.15 -6.49
CA GLY A 207 -2.88 19.34 -7.07
C GLY A 207 -2.10 19.04 -8.35
N SER A 208 -1.55 17.83 -8.47
CA SER A 208 -0.87 17.36 -9.68
C SER A 208 -1.82 17.05 -10.86
N ARG A 209 -3.14 16.98 -10.61
CA ARG A 209 -4.17 16.66 -11.63
C ARG A 209 -5.30 17.70 -11.65
N PRO A 210 -5.07 18.92 -12.10
CA PRO A 210 -6.01 20.05 -11.97
C PRO A 210 -7.39 19.84 -12.62
N ARG A 211 -7.52 18.86 -13.53
CA ARG A 211 -8.81 18.54 -14.19
C ARG A 211 -9.70 17.58 -13.39
N CYS A 212 -9.21 17.01 -12.30
CA CYS A 212 -9.88 15.92 -11.57
C CYS A 212 -10.59 16.34 -10.26
N TRP A 213 -10.78 17.63 -10.00
CA TRP A 213 -11.44 18.13 -8.78
C TRP A 213 -12.86 17.58 -8.52
N ARG A 214 -13.51 17.04 -9.55
CA ARG A 214 -14.85 16.43 -9.46
C ARG A 214 -14.86 14.90 -9.49
N GLN A 215 -13.70 14.28 -9.67
CA GLN A 215 -13.58 12.81 -9.70
C GLN A 215 -13.16 12.28 -8.32
N PRO A 216 -13.61 11.08 -7.93
CA PRO A 216 -13.12 10.44 -6.72
C PRO A 216 -11.61 10.27 -6.80
N ILE A 217 -10.94 10.47 -5.66
CA ILE A 217 -9.48 10.40 -5.57
C ILE A 217 -9.14 9.14 -4.80
N PRO A 218 -8.23 8.29 -5.31
CA PRO A 218 -7.76 7.15 -4.55
C PRO A 218 -6.97 7.65 -3.34
N PHE A 219 -7.50 7.46 -2.14
CA PHE A 219 -6.90 7.99 -0.91
C PHE A 219 -5.98 6.97 -0.22
N VAL A 220 -6.19 5.67 -0.43
CA VAL A 220 -5.38 4.61 0.19
C VAL A 220 -3.89 4.68 -0.15
N PRO A 221 -3.46 5.04 -1.38
CA PRO A 221 -2.04 5.24 -1.65
C PRO A 221 -1.40 6.32 -0.77
N ALA A 222 -2.14 7.41 -0.49
CA ALA A 222 -1.66 8.47 0.40
C ALA A 222 -1.56 7.97 1.86
N ILE A 223 -2.54 7.19 2.33
CA ILE A 223 -2.52 6.56 3.66
C ILE A 223 -1.34 5.58 3.77
N ALA A 224 -1.13 4.73 2.76
CA ALA A 224 -0.05 3.74 2.75
C ALA A 224 1.33 4.40 2.81
N LEU A 225 1.53 5.45 2.02
CA LEU A 225 2.77 6.21 2.03
C LEU A 225 2.97 6.97 3.35
N ALA A 226 1.91 7.60 3.89
CA ALA A 226 1.96 8.25 5.19
C ALA A 226 2.34 7.27 6.31
N TYR A 227 1.74 6.09 6.30
CA TYR A 227 2.06 5.02 7.25
C TYR A 227 3.54 4.60 7.16
N TYR A 228 4.04 4.38 5.94
CA TYR A 228 5.45 4.03 5.72
C TYR A 228 6.39 5.14 6.24
N LEU A 229 6.08 6.41 5.96
CA LEU A 229 6.88 7.54 6.44
C LEU A 229 6.86 7.66 7.97
N ILE A 230 5.72 7.40 8.61
CA ILE A 230 5.63 7.40 10.07
C ILE A 230 6.49 6.30 10.67
N LEU A 231 6.47 5.10 10.10
CA LEU A 231 7.37 4.02 10.56
C LEU A 231 8.84 4.45 10.49
N ALA A 232 9.23 5.23 9.48
CA ALA A 232 10.59 5.76 9.36
C ALA A 232 10.88 6.85 10.40
N LEU A 233 9.88 7.64 10.78
CA LEU A 233 10.01 8.77 11.70
C LEU A 233 9.71 8.39 13.16
N LEU A 234 9.33 7.14 13.46
CA LEU A 234 8.99 6.69 14.82
C LEU A 234 10.00 7.11 15.88
N PRO A 235 11.34 7.02 15.67
CA PRO A 235 12.32 7.41 16.70
C PRO A 235 12.28 8.91 17.04
N TRP A 236 11.74 9.73 16.15
CA TRP A 236 11.66 11.19 16.33
C TRP A 236 10.29 11.63 16.86
N LEU A 237 9.29 10.75 16.78
CA LEU A 237 7.91 11.01 17.18
C LEU A 237 7.54 10.35 18.52
N SER A 238 8.41 9.48 19.04
CA SER A 238 8.23 8.74 20.31
C SER A 238 8.58 9.56 21.56
#